data_046a6e378d6f3145b618652955676733
#
_entry.id   046a6e378d6f3145b618652955676733
#
_cell.length_a   1.000
_cell.length_b   1.000
_cell.length_c   1.000
_cell.angle_alpha   90.00
_cell.angle_beta   90.00
_cell.angle_gamma   90.00
#
_symmetry.space_group_name_H-M   'P 1'
#
loop_
_entity.id
_entity.type
_entity.pdbx_description
1 polymer ?
#
loop_
_entity_poly.entity_id
_entity_poly.type
_entity_poly.pdbx_seq_one_letter_code
_entity_poly.pdbx_strand_id
1 'polypeptide(L)'
;MMGLGNFIKGLFGKGEPSMSTSEPVTEAINTNLYKVNSLAFEQEVVKAETPVVVDCFAKWCAPCKKMAPVFEEVAAEYENQVKFVKIDLDQSKDIAKQYHVVGIPTLLLFDSGEVKEKLVGNTTKDKLKASIEEVFKIKSE
;
A
#
# COMPACT_ATOMS: atom_id res chain seq x y z
N MET A 1 -8.71 1.14 -35.19
CA MET A 1 -8.56 1.26 -34.99
C MET A 1 -8.26 1.82 -34.32
N MET A 2 -8.22 1.82 -34.16
CA MET A 2 -8.00 2.20 -33.66
C MET A 2 -7.47 2.44 -32.86
N GLY A 3 -7.68 2.41 -32.59
CA GLY A 3 -7.21 2.57 -31.69
C GLY A 3 -5.94 2.83 -31.64
N LEU A 4 -5.53 2.83 -32.09
CA LEU A 4 -4.41 3.10 -32.19
C LEU A 4 -3.99 4.29 -31.83
N GLY A 5 -4.51 4.79 -32.17
CA GLY A 5 -4.11 5.98 -31.98
C GLY A 5 -4.04 6.19 -30.64
N ASN A 6 -4.70 5.95 -30.11
CA ASN A 6 -4.72 6.26 -28.91
C ASN A 6 -3.63 5.78 -28.26
N PHE A 7 -3.28 4.95 -28.47
CA PHE A 7 -2.36 4.46 -27.78
C PHE A 7 -1.18 5.22 -27.97
N ILE A 8 -1.08 5.79 -28.86
CA ILE A 8 -0.06 6.50 -29.12
C ILE A 8 0.03 7.49 -28.23
N LYS A 9 -0.86 8.02 -28.05
CA LYS A 9 -0.89 9.01 -27.29
C LYS A 9 -0.39 8.62 -26.11
N GLY A 10 -0.57 7.58 -25.92
CA GLY A 10 -0.11 7.26 -24.73
C GLY A 10 1.25 7.60 -24.72
N LEU A 11 1.84 7.65 -25.67
CA LEU A 11 3.08 7.90 -25.65
C LEU A 11 3.38 9.10 -25.21
N PHE A 12 2.86 9.98 -25.52
CA PHE A 12 3.25 11.14 -25.19
C PHE A 12 3.08 11.31 -23.93
N GLY A 13 2.41 10.68 -23.62
CA GLY A 13 2.22 10.88 -22.42
C GLY A 13 3.42 10.73 -21.74
N LYS A 14 4.16 10.25 -22.22
CA LYS A 14 5.21 10.04 -21.70
C LYS A 14 5.70 10.95 -20.99
N GLY A 15 5.72 11.33 -20.93
CA GLY A 15 6.29 12.07 -20.36
C GLY A 15 6.04 12.61 -19.20
N GLU A 16 5.45 12.85 -18.92
CA GLU A 16 5.30 13.57 -18.03
C GLU A 16 5.24 13.14 -16.82
N PRO A 17 5.76 13.21 -16.25
CA PRO A 17 5.84 12.83 -15.05
C PRO A 17 5.15 13.65 -14.25
N SER A 18 4.14 13.89 -14.34
CA SER A 18 3.55 14.77 -13.70
C SER A 18 3.45 14.44 -12.36
N MET A 19 3.46 15.25 -11.55
CA MET A 19 3.33 15.06 -10.33
C MET A 19 2.00 14.82 -9.93
N SER A 20 1.10 15.45 -10.34
CA SER A 20 -0.18 15.24 -9.91
C SER A 20 -0.82 14.33 -10.81
N THR A 21 -1.30 13.27 -10.44
CA THR A 21 -1.90 12.37 -11.28
C THR A 21 -3.34 12.37 -11.11
N SER A 22 -4.09 12.37 -12.14
CA SER A 22 -5.53 12.32 -12.09
C SER A 22 -6.03 10.91 -12.30
N GLU A 23 -5.17 9.93 -12.31
CA GLU A 23 -5.56 8.56 -12.57
C GLU A 23 -5.12 7.64 -11.47
N PRO A 24 -5.86 6.55 -11.24
CA PRO A 24 -5.43 5.57 -10.27
C PRO A 24 -4.11 4.93 -10.70
N VAL A 25 -3.21 4.76 -9.76
CA VAL A 25 -1.93 4.14 -10.05
C VAL A 25 -1.73 3.00 -9.07
N THR A 26 -1.44 1.82 -9.62
CA THR A 26 -1.07 0.65 -8.84
C THR A 26 0.19 0.10 -9.48
N GLU A 27 1.26 0.06 -8.72
CA GLU A 27 2.54 -0.37 -9.24
C GLU A 27 3.05 -1.55 -8.44
N ALA A 28 3.32 -2.67 -9.10
CA ALA A 28 3.87 -3.83 -8.41
C ALA A 28 5.31 -3.57 -8.06
N ILE A 29 5.65 -3.71 -6.79
CA ILE A 29 7.03 -3.52 -6.34
C ILE A 29 7.75 -4.85 -6.37
N ASN A 30 7.14 -5.87 -5.80
CA ASN A 30 7.68 -7.22 -5.91
C ASN A 30 6.55 -8.17 -5.60
N THR A 31 6.86 -9.41 -5.26
CA THR A 31 5.83 -10.39 -4.98
C THR A 31 4.91 -9.90 -3.87
N ASN A 32 3.65 -9.79 -4.15
CA ASN A 32 2.63 -9.46 -3.16
C ASN A 32 2.79 -8.07 -2.53
N LEU A 33 3.51 -7.15 -3.18
CA LEU A 33 3.69 -5.81 -2.64
C LEU A 33 3.47 -4.79 -3.74
N TYR A 34 2.56 -3.86 -3.50
CA TYR A 34 2.15 -2.89 -4.49
C TYR A 34 2.20 -1.48 -3.93
N LYS A 35 2.53 -0.50 -4.76
CA LYS A 35 2.47 0.89 -4.36
C LYS A 35 1.27 1.51 -5.06
N VAL A 36 0.43 2.22 -4.32
CA VAL A 36 -0.79 2.80 -4.88
C VAL A 36 -0.86 4.28 -4.56
N ASN A 37 -1.61 5.02 -5.35
CA ASN A 37 -1.89 6.43 -5.04
C ASN A 37 -3.30 6.52 -4.44
N SER A 38 -3.71 7.73 -4.06
CA SER A 38 -5.02 7.94 -3.44
C SER A 38 -6.15 7.45 -4.31
N LEU A 39 -6.04 7.65 -5.63
CA LEU A 39 -7.14 7.31 -6.51
C LEU A 39 -7.32 5.81 -6.67
N ALA A 40 -6.26 5.03 -6.46
CA ALA A 40 -6.38 3.59 -6.53
C ALA A 40 -6.72 2.97 -5.18
N PHE A 41 -6.66 3.75 -4.10
CA PHE A 41 -6.78 3.22 -2.75
C PHE A 41 -8.11 2.52 -2.51
N GLU A 42 -9.19 3.14 -2.95
CA GLU A 42 -10.51 2.56 -2.75
C GLU A 42 -10.58 1.16 -3.37
N GLN A 43 -10.18 1.05 -4.62
CA GLN A 43 -10.28 -0.21 -5.33
C GLN A 43 -9.29 -1.24 -4.80
N GLU A 44 -8.07 -0.83 -4.50
CA GLU A 44 -7.02 -1.78 -4.16
C GLU A 44 -7.03 -2.18 -2.69
N VAL A 45 -7.55 -1.35 -1.82
CA VAL A 45 -7.54 -1.62 -0.40
C VAL A 45 -8.95 -1.81 0.15
N VAL A 46 -9.81 -0.82 -0.02
CA VAL A 46 -11.13 -0.87 0.61
C VAL A 46 -12.01 -1.95 0.00
N LYS A 47 -11.95 -2.10 -1.31
CA LYS A 47 -12.78 -3.09 -2.00
C LYS A 47 -12.05 -4.40 -2.27
N ALA A 48 -10.88 -4.58 -1.68
CA ALA A 48 -10.13 -5.81 -1.88
C ALA A 48 -10.88 -6.98 -1.25
N GLU A 49 -10.76 -8.13 -1.87
CA GLU A 49 -11.46 -9.31 -1.39
C GLU A 49 -10.66 -10.05 -0.33
N THR A 50 -9.41 -9.71 -0.15
CA THR A 50 -8.57 -10.31 0.90
C THR A 50 -8.23 -9.23 1.90
N PRO A 51 -7.75 -9.61 3.09
CA PRO A 51 -7.22 -8.61 4.01
C PRO A 51 -6.02 -7.88 3.38
N VAL A 52 -5.81 -6.64 3.79
CA VAL A 52 -4.75 -5.83 3.23
C VAL A 52 -3.99 -5.16 4.37
N VAL A 53 -2.67 -5.17 4.30
CA VAL A 53 -1.84 -4.40 5.22
C VAL A 53 -1.27 -3.22 4.44
N VAL A 54 -1.51 -2.01 4.91
CA VAL A 54 -1.08 -0.79 4.22
C VAL A 54 0.05 -0.14 5.00
N ASP A 55 1.17 0.09 4.34
CA ASP A 55 2.32 0.78 4.93
C ASP A 55 2.24 2.24 4.50
N CYS A 56 1.92 3.11 5.44
CA CYS A 56 1.86 4.54 5.20
C CYS A 56 3.24 5.12 5.46
N PHE A 57 3.87 5.67 4.44
CA PHE A 57 5.26 6.12 4.53
C PHE A 57 5.47 7.46 3.85
N ALA A 58 6.67 8.00 3.98
CA ALA A 58 7.12 9.16 3.21
C ALA A 58 8.56 8.94 2.84
N LYS A 59 8.98 9.52 1.73
CA LYS A 59 10.33 9.26 1.22
C LYS A 59 11.42 9.81 2.14
N TRP A 60 11.14 10.85 2.89
CA TRP A 60 12.13 11.46 3.78
C TRP A 60 12.21 10.77 5.14
N CYS A 61 11.41 9.79 5.39
CA CYS A 61 11.25 9.20 6.70
C CYS A 61 12.25 8.06 6.89
N ALA A 62 13.27 8.26 7.71
CA ALA A 62 14.29 7.23 7.96
C ALA A 62 13.70 5.97 8.60
N PRO A 63 12.83 6.09 9.62
CA PRO A 63 12.23 4.87 10.18
C PRO A 63 11.42 4.09 9.15
N CYS A 64 10.78 4.80 8.20
CA CYS A 64 10.04 4.12 7.15
C CYS A 64 10.98 3.29 6.29
N LYS A 65 12.18 3.79 6.03
CA LYS A 65 13.13 3.06 5.21
C LYS A 65 13.63 1.82 5.93
N LYS A 66 13.73 1.87 7.24
CA LYS A 66 14.13 0.71 8.01
C LYS A 66 13.03 -0.34 8.01
N MET A 67 11.79 0.10 7.92
CA MET A 67 10.65 -0.79 7.93
C MET A 67 10.51 -1.52 6.61
N ALA A 68 10.99 -0.92 5.52
CA ALA A 68 10.77 -1.47 4.18
C ALA A 68 11.20 -2.93 4.03
N PRO A 69 12.41 -3.34 4.44
CA PRO A 69 12.77 -4.75 4.26
C PRO A 69 11.91 -5.69 5.09
N VAL A 70 11.50 -5.25 6.28
CA VAL A 70 10.63 -6.08 7.12
C VAL A 70 9.30 -6.27 6.41
N PHE A 71 8.75 -5.19 5.87
CA PHE A 71 7.46 -5.23 5.19
C PHE A 71 7.53 -6.15 3.97
N GLU A 72 8.63 -6.06 3.21
CA GLU A 72 8.79 -6.90 2.03
C GLU A 72 8.88 -8.37 2.39
N GLU A 73 9.63 -8.69 3.45
CA GLU A 73 9.76 -10.07 3.86
C GLU A 73 8.43 -10.65 4.30
N VAL A 74 7.70 -9.90 5.09
CA VAL A 74 6.42 -10.38 5.58
C VAL A 74 5.41 -10.52 4.44
N ALA A 75 5.45 -9.58 3.48
CA ALA A 75 4.55 -9.67 2.32
C ALA A 75 4.73 -10.99 1.60
N ALA A 76 5.98 -11.43 1.43
CA ALA A 76 6.23 -12.66 0.70
C ALA A 76 5.67 -13.87 1.47
N GLU A 77 5.66 -13.82 2.79
CA GLU A 77 5.19 -14.96 3.58
C GLU A 77 3.68 -15.13 3.57
N TYR A 78 2.93 -14.10 3.22
CA TYR A 78 1.48 -14.20 3.22
C TYR A 78 0.92 -14.02 1.81
N GLU A 79 1.69 -14.39 0.81
CA GLU A 79 1.39 -14.09 -0.56
C GLU A 79 -0.03 -14.45 -1.01
N ASN A 80 -0.57 -15.53 -0.60
CA ASN A 80 -1.88 -15.94 -1.06
C ASN A 80 -2.99 -15.67 -0.04
N GLN A 81 -2.68 -14.95 1.02
CA GLN A 81 -3.66 -14.72 2.07
C GLN A 81 -3.91 -13.26 2.36
N VAL A 82 -2.89 -12.43 2.27
CA VAL A 82 -2.98 -11.02 2.64
C VAL A 82 -2.26 -10.20 1.58
N LYS A 83 -2.86 -9.11 1.15
CA LYS A 83 -2.26 -8.23 0.16
C LYS A 83 -1.49 -7.14 0.89
N PHE A 84 -0.34 -6.75 0.39
CA PHE A 84 0.48 -5.71 1.02
C PHE A 84 0.61 -4.51 0.08
N VAL A 85 0.37 -3.33 0.61
CA VAL A 85 0.29 -2.11 -0.16
C VAL A 85 1.08 -1.01 0.53
N LYS A 86 1.77 -0.17 -0.23
CA LYS A 86 2.47 1.00 0.30
C LYS A 86 1.81 2.24 -0.27
N ILE A 87 1.69 3.28 0.54
CA ILE A 87 1.16 4.54 0.05
C ILE A 87 1.99 5.70 0.62
N ASP A 88 2.38 6.62 -0.27
CA ASP A 88 3.20 7.77 0.09
C ASP A 88 2.29 8.87 0.59
N LEU A 89 2.35 9.19 1.87
CA LEU A 89 1.43 10.15 2.45
C LEU A 89 1.70 11.59 2.04
N ASP A 90 2.90 11.90 1.57
CA ASP A 90 3.14 13.24 1.05
C ASP A 90 2.34 13.48 -0.22
N GLN A 91 2.08 12.42 -0.96
CA GLN A 91 1.31 12.52 -2.19
C GLN A 91 -0.14 12.11 -1.97
N SER A 92 -0.49 11.67 -0.78
CA SER A 92 -1.83 11.14 -0.50
C SER A 92 -2.31 11.66 0.84
N LYS A 93 -2.31 12.98 0.98
CA LYS A 93 -2.69 13.59 2.25
C LYS A 93 -4.14 13.33 2.63
N ASP A 94 -4.99 13.12 1.64
CA ASP A 94 -6.38 12.78 1.88
C ASP A 94 -6.50 11.45 2.62
N ILE A 95 -5.64 10.49 2.30
CA ILE A 95 -5.67 9.20 2.97
C ILE A 95 -5.20 9.35 4.41
N ALA A 96 -4.14 10.14 4.64
CA ALA A 96 -3.68 10.38 6.00
C ALA A 96 -4.78 10.99 6.85
N LYS A 97 -5.52 11.93 6.27
CA LYS A 97 -6.59 12.58 7.01
C LYS A 97 -7.74 11.63 7.24
N GLN A 98 -8.12 10.90 6.23
CA GLN A 98 -9.28 10.00 6.34
C GLN A 98 -9.07 8.94 7.41
N TYR A 99 -7.87 8.41 7.53
CA TYR A 99 -7.60 7.34 8.49
C TYR A 99 -6.83 7.82 9.72
N HIS A 100 -6.73 9.13 9.88
CA HIS A 100 -6.11 9.74 11.07
C HIS A 100 -4.69 9.24 11.29
N VAL A 101 -3.89 9.22 10.23
CA VAL A 101 -2.50 8.82 10.34
C VAL A 101 -1.70 10.08 10.65
N VAL A 102 -1.17 10.17 11.88
CA VAL A 102 -0.45 11.35 12.30
C VAL A 102 1.03 11.11 12.52
N GLY A 103 1.48 9.90 12.43
CA GLY A 103 2.90 9.58 12.53
C GLY A 103 3.22 8.50 11.54
N ILE A 104 4.48 8.40 11.13
CA ILE A 104 4.89 7.38 10.17
C ILE A 104 6.20 6.75 10.62
N PRO A 105 6.43 5.51 10.28
CA PRO A 105 5.51 4.68 9.50
C PRO A 105 4.29 4.28 10.33
N THR A 106 3.19 4.07 9.68
CA THR A 106 1.99 3.55 10.31
C THR A 106 1.49 2.43 9.41
N LEU A 107 1.19 1.29 10.00
CA LEU A 107 0.62 0.19 9.24
C LEU A 107 -0.85 0.09 9.60
N LEU A 108 -1.70 0.00 8.57
CA LEU A 108 -3.13 -0.14 8.75
C LEU A 108 -3.51 -1.54 8.30
N LEU A 109 -4.15 -2.28 9.17
CA LEU A 109 -4.59 -3.64 8.85
C LEU A 109 -6.07 -3.58 8.49
N PHE A 110 -6.36 -3.79 7.21
CA PHE A 110 -7.72 -3.71 6.69
C PHE A 110 -8.33 -5.08 6.48
N ASP A 111 -9.59 -5.20 6.81
CA ASP A 111 -10.34 -6.41 6.48
C ASP A 111 -11.74 -5.97 6.11
N SER A 112 -12.19 -6.38 4.93
CA SER A 112 -13.54 -6.05 4.45
C SER A 112 -13.77 -4.55 4.45
N GLY A 113 -12.76 -3.80 4.08
CA GLY A 113 -12.88 -2.35 3.92
C GLY A 113 -12.76 -1.54 5.20
N GLU A 114 -12.48 -2.18 6.33
CA GLU A 114 -12.38 -1.49 7.60
C GLU A 114 -11.02 -1.68 8.23
N VAL A 115 -10.52 -0.66 8.90
CA VAL A 115 -9.26 -0.76 9.62
C VAL A 115 -9.51 -1.53 10.91
N LYS A 116 -8.89 -2.68 11.03
CA LYS A 116 -9.04 -3.51 12.23
C LYS A 116 -7.97 -3.24 13.25
N GLU A 117 -6.81 -2.76 12.80
CA GLU A 117 -5.74 -2.42 13.72
C GLU A 117 -4.80 -1.40 13.08
N LYS A 118 -4.21 -0.55 13.90
CA LYS A 118 -3.28 0.45 13.43
C LYS A 118 -1.99 0.29 14.26
N LEU A 119 -0.88 0.06 13.60
CA LEU A 119 0.41 -0.08 14.27
C LEU A 119 1.25 1.15 13.94
N VAL A 120 1.57 1.95 14.94
CA VAL A 120 2.29 3.20 14.74
C VAL A 120 3.75 3.00 15.09
N GLY A 121 4.64 3.43 14.20
CA GLY A 121 6.08 3.34 14.42
C GLY A 121 6.64 2.04 13.87
N ASN A 122 7.95 1.89 14.01
CA ASN A 122 8.59 0.69 13.53
C ASN A 122 8.14 -0.50 14.34
N THR A 123 8.09 -1.65 13.69
CA THR A 123 7.74 -2.87 14.37
C THR A 123 8.68 -3.97 13.86
N THR A 124 8.81 -5.03 14.60
CA THR A 124 9.67 -6.14 14.19
C THR A 124 8.86 -7.09 13.31
N LYS A 125 9.57 -7.93 12.59
CA LYS A 125 8.93 -8.95 11.77
C LYS A 125 8.01 -9.83 12.61
N ASP A 126 8.49 -10.27 13.78
CA ASP A 126 7.69 -11.15 14.62
C ASP A 126 6.43 -10.47 15.13
N LYS A 127 6.52 -9.20 15.52
CA LYS A 127 5.35 -8.50 16.02
C LYS A 127 4.36 -8.25 14.91
N LEU A 128 4.83 -7.91 13.73
CA LEU A 128 3.95 -7.68 12.60
C LEU A 128 3.21 -8.97 12.23
N LYS A 129 3.94 -10.07 12.17
CA LYS A 129 3.31 -11.34 11.84
C LYS A 129 2.29 -11.73 12.89
N ALA A 130 2.60 -11.51 14.18
CA ALA A 130 1.66 -11.83 15.24
C ALA A 130 0.38 -11.03 15.11
N SER A 131 0.50 -9.73 14.78
CA SER A 131 -0.70 -8.91 14.60
C SER A 131 -1.52 -9.38 13.42
N ILE A 132 -0.85 -9.68 12.31
CA ILE A 132 -1.55 -10.16 11.13
C ILE A 132 -2.32 -11.43 11.42
N GLU A 133 -1.67 -12.37 12.09
CA GLU A 133 -2.31 -13.67 12.34
C GLU A 133 -3.45 -13.54 13.34
N GLU A 134 -3.28 -12.67 14.32
CA GLU A 134 -4.33 -12.50 15.30
C GLU A 134 -5.53 -11.74 14.71
N VAL A 135 -5.27 -10.65 13.99
CA VAL A 135 -6.35 -9.82 13.48
C VAL A 135 -7.12 -10.51 12.37
N PHE A 136 -6.41 -11.18 11.46
CA PHE A 136 -7.06 -11.80 10.30
C PHE A 136 -7.37 -13.28 10.52
N LYS A 137 -6.98 -13.84 11.66
CA LYS A 137 -7.26 -15.24 12.00
C LYS A 137 -6.67 -16.20 10.99
N ILE A 138 -5.41 -16.01 10.65
CA ILE A 138 -4.70 -16.84 9.68
C ILE A 138 -3.32 -17.20 10.20
N LYS A 139 -2.59 -18.02 9.44
CA LYS A 139 -1.22 -18.36 9.75
C LYS A 139 -0.41 -18.30 8.48
N SER A 140 0.88 -17.99 8.60
CA SER A 140 1.73 -17.95 7.42
C SER A 140 1.92 -19.37 6.91
N GLU A 141 2.17 -19.49 5.62
CA GLU A 141 2.34 -20.80 4.99
C GLU A 141 3.72 -21.35 5.14
#